data_25da2a7186857d65ccae0a30d4928e8b
#
_entry.id   25da2a7186857d65ccae0a30d4928e8b
#
_cell.length_a   1.000
_cell.length_b   1.000
_cell.length_c   1.000
_cell.angle_alpha   90.00
_cell.angle_beta   90.00
_cell.angle_gamma   90.00
#
_symmetry.space_group_name_H-M   'P 1'
#
loop_
_entity.id
_entity.type
_entity.pdbx_description
1 polymer ?
#
loop_
_entity_poly.entity_id
_entity_poly.type
_entity_poly.pdbx_seq_one_letter_code
_entity_poly.pdbx_strand_id
1 'polypeptide(L)'
;MLDKVKYVAKLSFIGGSSFFKVYAVGSLSAVFSFTIGLLLFMYGPYNQPGNLGGSAGIMAIFVVFMIAPIQSILLTLIAISNYFVFSMASSHAVKRVANRLLTDKGESLLYPLIDRALDKVISDVSTSDKQNWMQKGFDFSLIQMQIINNIKNQSENKWVKKLLIYGFKKLKVDDIPFNDPKLNIREIIKDRVIQAIREMANPSKKKFWYTILFHWIAVVVILIMNLIYR
;
A
#
# COMPACT_ATOMS: atom_id res chain seq x y z
N MET A 1 8.99 -29.76 12.01
CA MET A 1 9.82 -28.86 11.16
C MET A 1 9.25 -28.75 9.76
N LEU A 2 8.89 -29.86 9.14
CA LEU A 2 8.29 -29.95 7.79
C LEU A 2 7.04 -29.06 7.60
N ASP A 3 6.14 -28.99 8.58
CA ASP A 3 4.90 -28.21 8.47
C ASP A 3 5.14 -26.69 8.43
N LYS A 4 6.16 -26.21 9.15
CA LYS A 4 6.55 -24.79 9.09
C LYS A 4 7.11 -24.44 7.71
N VAL A 5 7.92 -25.31 7.12
CA VAL A 5 8.48 -25.11 5.77
C VAL A 5 7.37 -25.11 4.72
N LYS A 6 6.45 -26.07 4.77
CA LYS A 6 5.28 -26.14 3.87
C LYS A 6 4.40 -24.88 3.99
N TYR A 7 4.20 -24.39 5.21
CA TYR A 7 3.40 -23.18 5.42
C TYR A 7 4.07 -21.92 4.85
N VAL A 8 5.39 -21.77 5.05
CA VAL A 8 6.16 -20.66 4.47
C VAL A 8 6.13 -20.72 2.95
N ALA A 9 6.32 -21.91 2.36
CA ALA A 9 6.23 -22.11 0.91
C ALA A 9 4.84 -21.72 0.37
N LYS A 10 3.75 -22.10 1.07
CA LYS A 10 2.38 -21.70 0.73
C LYS A 10 2.18 -20.18 0.76
N LEU A 11 2.69 -19.50 1.78
CA LEU A 11 2.62 -18.04 1.88
C LEU A 11 3.42 -17.35 0.75
N SER A 12 4.61 -17.85 0.46
CA SER A 12 5.45 -17.35 -0.65
C SER A 12 4.76 -17.52 -2.00
N PHE A 13 4.11 -18.66 -2.23
CA PHE A 13 3.32 -18.91 -3.44
C PHE A 13 2.13 -17.95 -3.56
N ILE A 14 1.38 -17.73 -2.47
CA ILE A 14 0.25 -16.77 -2.45
C ILE A 14 0.74 -15.36 -2.77
N GLY A 15 1.84 -14.93 -2.15
CA GLY A 15 2.45 -13.63 -2.38
C GLY A 15 2.94 -13.46 -3.82
N GLY A 16 3.75 -14.41 -4.30
CA GLY A 16 4.30 -14.41 -5.65
C GLY A 16 3.23 -14.45 -6.73
N SER A 17 2.26 -15.35 -6.62
CA SER A 17 1.12 -15.43 -7.55
C SER A 17 0.27 -14.15 -7.57
N SER A 18 0.02 -13.55 -6.40
CA SER A 18 -0.74 -12.30 -6.29
C SER A 18 0.03 -11.12 -6.89
N PHE A 19 1.34 -11.05 -6.66
CA PHE A 19 2.22 -10.07 -7.27
C PHE A 19 2.19 -10.19 -8.79
N PHE A 20 2.49 -11.39 -9.29
CA PHE A 20 2.60 -11.64 -10.73
C PHE A 20 1.30 -11.32 -11.47
N LYS A 21 0.13 -11.71 -10.92
CA LYS A 21 -1.16 -11.40 -11.53
C LYS A 21 -1.41 -9.90 -11.66
N VAL A 22 -1.14 -9.13 -10.63
CA VAL A 22 -1.35 -7.67 -10.65
C VAL A 22 -0.31 -6.99 -11.53
N TYR A 23 0.95 -7.39 -11.42
CA TYR A 23 2.04 -6.82 -12.20
C TYR A 23 1.88 -7.12 -13.70
N ALA A 24 1.62 -8.37 -14.08
CA ALA A 24 1.45 -8.74 -15.48
C ALA A 24 0.31 -7.98 -16.15
N VAL A 25 -0.87 -7.91 -15.52
CA VAL A 25 -2.01 -7.18 -16.10
C VAL A 25 -1.72 -5.69 -16.22
N GLY A 26 -1.12 -5.08 -15.21
CA GLY A 26 -0.78 -3.66 -15.23
C GLY A 26 0.31 -3.31 -16.23
N SER A 27 1.40 -4.12 -16.28
CA SER A 27 2.49 -3.93 -17.24
C SER A 27 2.04 -4.15 -18.67
N LEU A 28 1.24 -5.18 -18.94
CA LEU A 28 0.66 -5.38 -20.28
C LEU A 28 -0.19 -4.19 -20.69
N SER A 29 -1.05 -3.69 -19.80
CA SER A 29 -1.84 -2.47 -20.08
C SER A 29 -0.95 -1.27 -20.38
N ALA A 30 0.12 -1.05 -19.61
CA ALA A 30 1.07 0.04 -19.84
C ALA A 30 1.80 -0.11 -21.18
N VAL A 31 2.30 -1.32 -21.49
CA VAL A 31 3.00 -1.60 -22.75
C VAL A 31 2.09 -1.42 -23.97
N PHE A 32 0.88 -1.99 -23.92
CA PHE A 32 -0.06 -1.85 -25.03
C PHE A 32 -0.49 -0.39 -25.25
N SER A 33 -0.86 0.30 -24.17
CA SER A 33 -1.28 1.71 -24.26
C SER A 33 -0.13 2.61 -24.70
N PHE A 34 1.10 2.37 -24.25
CA PHE A 34 2.29 3.08 -24.70
C PHE A 34 2.56 2.84 -26.17
N THR A 35 2.54 1.58 -26.62
CA THR A 35 2.76 1.23 -28.03
C THR A 35 1.71 1.85 -28.95
N ILE A 36 0.43 1.73 -28.59
CA ILE A 36 -0.66 2.34 -29.39
C ILE A 36 -0.52 3.87 -29.39
N GLY A 37 -0.27 4.47 -28.22
CA GLY A 37 -0.08 5.91 -28.10
C GLY A 37 1.13 6.41 -28.91
N LEU A 38 2.24 5.66 -28.91
CA LEU A 38 3.44 5.95 -29.69
C LEU A 38 3.15 5.85 -31.20
N LEU A 39 2.44 4.81 -31.64
CA LEU A 39 2.04 4.66 -33.04
C LEU A 39 1.14 5.82 -33.48
N LEU A 40 0.12 6.18 -32.67
CA LEU A 40 -0.73 7.33 -32.95
C LEU A 40 0.08 8.62 -33.02
N PHE A 41 1.07 8.78 -32.14
CA PHE A 41 1.97 9.93 -32.17
C PHE A 41 2.83 9.95 -33.44
N MET A 42 3.44 8.82 -33.82
CA MET A 42 4.30 8.72 -35.02
C MET A 42 3.55 8.92 -36.32
N TYR A 43 2.31 8.47 -36.42
CA TYR A 43 1.47 8.63 -37.62
C TYR A 43 0.54 9.85 -37.54
N GLY A 44 0.67 10.65 -36.48
CA GLY A 44 -0.10 11.88 -36.27
C GLY A 44 0.44 13.07 -37.09
N PRO A 45 -0.32 14.18 -37.13
CA PRO A 45 0.00 15.36 -37.92
C PRO A 45 1.30 16.08 -37.52
N TYR A 46 1.81 15.78 -36.34
CA TYR A 46 3.03 16.41 -35.81
C TYR A 46 4.33 15.82 -36.37
N ASN A 47 4.27 14.64 -36.99
CA ASN A 47 5.45 13.93 -37.48
C ASN A 47 5.63 14.06 -38.99
N GLN A 48 5.40 15.30 -39.53
CA GLN A 48 5.70 15.56 -40.92
C GLN A 48 7.22 15.57 -41.17
N PRO A 49 7.66 15.04 -42.33
CA PRO A 49 9.07 15.08 -42.72
C PRO A 49 9.57 16.53 -42.70
N GLY A 50 10.53 16.85 -41.87
CA GLY A 50 11.07 18.20 -41.65
C GLY A 50 10.90 18.77 -40.25
N ASN A 51 9.89 18.39 -39.48
CA ASN A 51 9.68 18.91 -38.14
C ASN A 51 10.67 18.35 -37.10
N LEU A 52 11.22 17.17 -37.33
CA LEU A 52 12.27 16.56 -36.49
C LEU A 52 13.69 16.74 -37.10
N GLY A 53 13.87 17.71 -37.96
CA GLY A 53 15.07 17.94 -38.77
C GLY A 53 16.38 17.65 -38.07
N GLY A 54 16.93 16.44 -38.26
CA GLY A 54 18.33 16.12 -37.99
C GLY A 54 18.81 16.16 -36.55
N SER A 55 17.98 16.45 -35.57
CA SER A 55 18.36 16.48 -34.16
C SER A 55 18.40 15.05 -33.58
N ALA A 56 19.58 14.41 -33.66
CA ALA A 56 19.81 13.10 -33.03
C ALA A 56 19.93 13.27 -31.51
N GLY A 57 19.34 12.35 -30.77
CA GLY A 57 19.57 12.22 -29.33
C GLY A 57 18.62 13.03 -28.45
N ILE A 58 19.15 13.56 -27.33
CA ILE A 58 18.37 14.25 -26.29
C ILE A 58 17.61 15.46 -26.82
N MET A 59 18.16 16.22 -27.81
CA MET A 59 17.52 17.33 -28.43
C MET A 59 16.19 16.95 -29.12
N ALA A 60 16.10 15.78 -29.73
CA ALA A 60 14.86 15.33 -30.36
C ALA A 60 13.73 15.20 -29.33
N ILE A 61 14.04 14.77 -28.10
CA ILE A 61 13.05 14.69 -27.01
C ILE A 61 12.49 16.07 -26.69
N PHE A 62 13.34 17.09 -26.55
CA PHE A 62 12.89 18.46 -26.29
C PHE A 62 12.03 19.02 -27.41
N VAL A 63 12.42 18.78 -28.68
CA VAL A 63 11.64 19.20 -29.83
C VAL A 63 10.25 18.56 -29.83
N VAL A 64 10.15 17.27 -29.56
CA VAL A 64 8.88 16.56 -29.46
C VAL A 64 7.99 17.12 -28.34
N PHE A 65 8.56 17.45 -27.18
CA PHE A 65 7.81 18.09 -26.09
C PHE A 65 7.34 19.52 -26.46
N MET A 66 8.07 20.23 -27.31
CA MET A 66 7.65 21.57 -27.78
C MET A 66 6.55 21.50 -28.85
N ILE A 67 6.62 20.53 -29.77
CA ILE A 67 5.66 20.39 -30.87
C ILE A 67 4.33 19.78 -30.40
N ALA A 68 4.37 18.77 -29.55
CA ALA A 68 3.20 18.03 -29.07
C ALA A 68 3.27 17.80 -27.57
N PRO A 69 3.17 18.87 -26.74
CA PRO A 69 3.42 18.77 -25.30
C PRO A 69 2.46 17.81 -24.57
N ILE A 70 1.18 17.84 -24.90
CA ILE A 70 0.16 17.02 -24.24
C ILE A 70 0.41 15.53 -24.51
N GLN A 71 0.62 15.14 -25.77
CA GLN A 71 0.85 13.74 -26.13
C GLN A 71 2.15 13.22 -25.52
N SER A 72 3.21 14.04 -25.55
CA SER A 72 4.53 13.68 -24.98
C SER A 72 4.46 13.48 -23.47
N ILE A 73 3.75 14.35 -22.75
CA ILE A 73 3.52 14.20 -21.31
C ILE A 73 2.73 12.93 -21.03
N LEU A 74 1.65 12.66 -21.77
CA LEU A 74 0.83 11.46 -21.56
C LEU A 74 1.62 10.17 -21.81
N LEU A 75 2.41 10.11 -22.90
CA LEU A 75 3.29 8.96 -23.17
C LEU A 75 4.32 8.76 -22.06
N THR A 76 4.95 9.84 -21.59
CA THR A 76 5.90 9.78 -20.48
C THR A 76 5.24 9.28 -19.20
N LEU A 77 4.03 9.75 -18.87
CA LEU A 77 3.27 9.30 -17.71
C LEU A 77 2.89 7.82 -17.81
N ILE A 78 2.51 7.32 -19.01
CA ILE A 78 2.25 5.89 -19.24
C ILE A 78 3.54 5.08 -18.98
N ALA A 79 4.69 5.52 -19.51
CA ALA A 79 5.97 4.82 -19.32
C ALA A 79 6.36 4.76 -17.84
N ILE A 80 6.27 5.86 -17.10
CA ILE A 80 6.58 5.94 -15.67
C ILE A 80 5.57 5.13 -14.83
N SER A 81 4.32 5.01 -15.28
CA SER A 81 3.27 4.30 -14.55
C SER A 81 3.61 2.84 -14.25
N ASN A 82 4.48 2.20 -15.05
CA ASN A 82 4.92 0.83 -14.80
C ASN A 82 5.65 0.68 -13.45
N TYR A 83 6.37 1.71 -13.02
CA TYR A 83 6.95 1.75 -11.67
C TYR A 83 5.87 1.75 -10.58
N PHE A 84 4.80 2.53 -10.77
CA PHE A 84 3.66 2.54 -9.83
C PHE A 84 2.92 1.20 -9.84
N VAL A 85 2.76 0.56 -11.00
CA VAL A 85 2.18 -0.80 -11.11
C VAL A 85 2.99 -1.81 -10.31
N PHE A 86 4.33 -1.77 -10.39
CA PHE A 86 5.21 -2.63 -9.60
C PHE A 86 5.03 -2.40 -8.08
N SER A 87 5.00 -1.14 -7.66
CA SER A 87 4.76 -0.77 -6.25
C SER A 87 3.40 -1.24 -5.75
N MET A 88 2.34 -1.08 -6.57
CA MET A 88 0.99 -1.56 -6.23
C MET A 88 0.92 -3.08 -6.17
N ALA A 89 1.56 -3.79 -7.10
CA ALA A 89 1.65 -5.25 -7.10
C ALA A 89 2.34 -5.78 -5.84
N SER A 90 3.46 -5.16 -5.46
CA SER A 90 4.20 -5.48 -4.24
C SER A 90 3.35 -5.26 -2.98
N SER A 91 2.69 -4.10 -2.88
CA SER A 91 1.78 -3.79 -1.78
C SER A 91 0.61 -4.77 -1.70
N HIS A 92 0.01 -5.12 -2.85
CA HIS A 92 -1.09 -6.08 -2.93
C HIS A 92 -0.66 -7.48 -2.48
N ALA A 93 0.52 -7.94 -2.91
CA ALA A 93 1.08 -9.22 -2.51
C ALA A 93 1.32 -9.31 -0.99
N VAL A 94 1.94 -8.26 -0.42
CA VAL A 94 2.17 -8.18 1.04
C VAL A 94 0.86 -8.22 1.82
N LYS A 95 -0.16 -7.49 1.38
CA LYS A 95 -1.49 -7.49 2.01
C LYS A 95 -2.17 -8.86 1.92
N ARG A 96 -2.04 -9.56 0.79
CA ARG A 96 -2.56 -10.92 0.63
C ARG A 96 -1.90 -11.91 1.59
N VAL A 97 -0.58 -11.86 1.71
CA VAL A 97 0.17 -12.69 2.66
C VAL A 97 -0.21 -12.35 4.10
N ALA A 98 -0.28 -11.07 4.44
CA ALA A 98 -0.69 -10.62 5.78
C ALA A 98 -2.13 -11.07 6.12
N ASN A 99 -3.07 -10.92 5.20
CA ASN A 99 -4.45 -11.37 5.39
C ASN A 99 -4.50 -12.90 5.60
N ARG A 100 -3.74 -13.66 4.81
CA ARG A 100 -3.67 -15.11 4.98
C ARG A 100 -3.06 -15.53 6.32
N LEU A 101 -1.99 -14.85 6.74
CA LEU A 101 -1.37 -15.07 8.03
C LEU A 101 -2.35 -14.80 9.18
N LEU A 102 -3.10 -13.69 9.09
CA LEU A 102 -4.12 -13.33 10.06
C LEU A 102 -5.23 -14.39 10.16
N THR A 103 -5.69 -14.87 9.00
CA THR A 103 -6.77 -15.87 8.94
C THR A 103 -6.31 -17.24 9.47
N ASP A 104 -5.10 -17.68 9.08
CA ASP A 104 -4.63 -19.04 9.41
C ASP A 104 -4.00 -19.12 10.81
N LYS A 105 -3.40 -18.03 11.28
CA LYS A 105 -2.54 -18.01 12.48
C LYS A 105 -2.75 -16.80 13.39
N GLY A 106 -3.78 -15.98 13.17
CA GLY A 106 -4.04 -14.76 13.94
C GLY A 106 -4.20 -15.06 15.43
N GLU A 107 -5.04 -16.04 15.77
CA GLU A 107 -5.31 -16.41 17.16
C GLU A 107 -4.08 -17.00 17.87
N SER A 108 -3.31 -17.82 17.17
CA SER A 108 -2.17 -18.53 17.79
C SER A 108 -0.88 -17.71 17.84
N LEU A 109 -0.71 -16.71 16.97
CA LEU A 109 0.52 -15.91 16.88
C LEU A 109 0.34 -14.45 17.27
N LEU A 110 -0.70 -13.78 16.75
CA LEU A 110 -0.86 -12.34 16.93
C LEU A 110 -1.53 -11.98 18.25
N TYR A 111 -2.58 -12.70 18.63
CA TYR A 111 -3.32 -12.38 19.86
C TYR A 111 -2.45 -12.50 21.11
N PRO A 112 -1.66 -13.58 21.31
CA PRO A 112 -0.77 -13.65 22.46
C PRO A 112 0.31 -12.56 22.48
N LEU A 113 0.74 -12.07 21.31
CA LEU A 113 1.72 -10.99 21.24
C LEU A 113 1.11 -9.62 21.56
N ILE A 114 -0.13 -9.39 21.14
CA ILE A 114 -0.89 -8.19 21.51
C ILE A 114 -1.13 -8.21 23.02
N ASP A 115 -1.59 -9.34 23.56
CA ASP A 115 -1.83 -9.49 25.01
C ASP A 115 -0.55 -9.22 25.81
N ARG A 116 0.58 -9.83 25.41
CA ARG A 116 1.88 -9.60 26.08
C ARG A 116 2.35 -8.14 25.99
N ALA A 117 2.12 -7.49 24.86
CA ALA A 117 2.48 -6.07 24.67
C ALA A 117 1.62 -5.15 25.55
N LEU A 118 0.34 -5.47 25.71
CA LEU A 118 -0.59 -4.76 26.59
C LEU A 118 -0.30 -5.04 28.06
N ASP A 119 -0.09 -6.30 28.44
CA ASP A 119 0.18 -6.69 29.82
C ASP A 119 1.41 -5.97 30.38
N LYS A 120 2.51 -5.92 29.59
CA LYS A 120 3.73 -5.28 30.02
C LYS A 120 3.57 -3.78 30.32
N VAL A 121 2.67 -3.08 29.63
CA VAL A 121 2.44 -1.66 29.82
C VAL A 121 1.36 -1.38 30.86
N ILE A 122 0.31 -2.23 30.89
CA ILE A 122 -0.80 -2.07 31.83
C ILE A 122 -0.42 -2.54 33.23
N SER A 123 0.48 -3.54 33.36
CA SER A 123 0.96 -4.02 34.67
C SER A 123 1.93 -3.05 35.34
N ASP A 124 2.73 -2.32 34.55
CA ASP A 124 3.68 -1.31 35.07
C ASP A 124 2.97 -0.08 35.65
N VAL A 125 1.67 0.05 35.40
CA VAL A 125 0.85 1.14 35.93
C VAL A 125 0.29 0.74 37.30
N SER A 126 0.77 1.43 38.32
CA SER A 126 0.31 1.19 39.71
C SER A 126 -1.19 1.43 39.87
N THR A 127 -1.82 0.76 40.81
CA THR A 127 -3.27 0.82 41.05
C THR A 127 -3.71 2.27 41.44
N SER A 128 -2.83 3.05 42.05
CA SER A 128 -3.05 4.47 42.36
C SER A 128 -3.06 5.36 41.12
N ASP A 129 -2.25 5.01 40.10
CA ASP A 129 -2.22 5.75 38.85
C ASP A 129 -3.43 5.46 37.97
N LYS A 130 -4.05 4.27 38.08
CA LYS A 130 -5.27 3.94 37.34
C LYS A 130 -6.43 4.88 37.62
N GLN A 131 -6.60 5.30 38.88
CA GLN A 131 -7.62 6.29 39.26
C GLN A 131 -7.28 7.71 38.79
N ASN A 132 -5.99 8.08 38.82
CA ASN A 132 -5.50 9.36 38.31
C ASN A 132 -5.55 9.45 36.77
N TRP A 133 -5.45 8.33 36.09
CA TRP A 133 -5.59 8.24 34.63
C TRP A 133 -7.02 8.59 34.19
N MET A 134 -8.02 8.14 34.93
CA MET A 134 -9.42 8.44 34.66
C MET A 134 -9.78 9.90 34.90
N GLN A 135 -9.06 10.62 35.78
CA GLN A 135 -9.39 11.98 36.18
C GLN A 135 -8.62 13.08 35.43
N LYS A 136 -7.44 12.81 34.86
CA LYS A 136 -6.52 13.85 34.31
C LYS A 136 -6.37 13.87 32.80
N GLY A 137 -7.34 13.38 32.01
CA GLY A 137 -7.21 13.42 30.54
C GLY A 137 -5.96 12.65 30.09
N PHE A 138 -6.09 11.37 30.12
CA PHE A 138 -5.03 10.40 29.83
C PHE A 138 -4.41 10.61 28.45
N ASP A 139 -3.09 10.85 28.40
CA ASP A 139 -2.36 10.90 27.14
C ASP A 139 -2.05 9.47 26.65
N PHE A 140 -3.03 8.89 25.94
CA PHE A 140 -2.89 7.56 25.34
C PHE A 140 -1.70 7.51 24.39
N SER A 141 -1.21 8.64 23.89
CA SER A 141 -0.07 8.71 22.99
C SER A 141 1.21 8.21 23.65
N LEU A 142 1.37 8.45 24.95
CA LEU A 142 2.51 7.95 25.71
C LEU A 142 2.49 6.43 25.85
N ILE A 143 1.33 5.86 26.17
CA ILE A 143 1.18 4.39 26.23
C ILE A 143 1.39 3.76 24.86
N GLN A 144 0.79 4.32 23.84
CA GLN A 144 0.99 3.84 22.47
C GLN A 144 2.48 3.82 22.10
N MET A 145 3.22 4.85 22.49
CA MET A 145 4.65 4.93 22.25
C MET A 145 5.44 3.89 23.05
N GLN A 146 5.09 3.65 24.32
CA GLN A 146 5.69 2.62 25.15
C GLN A 146 5.43 1.22 24.60
N ILE A 147 4.19 0.92 24.19
CA ILE A 147 3.82 -0.37 23.56
C ILE A 147 4.64 -0.56 22.28
N ILE A 148 4.71 0.44 21.42
CA ILE A 148 5.48 0.38 20.17
C ILE A 148 6.96 0.14 20.43
N ASN A 149 7.55 0.81 21.40
CA ASN A 149 8.95 0.61 21.78
C ASN A 149 9.19 -0.80 22.35
N ASN A 150 8.28 -1.30 23.18
CA ASN A 150 8.35 -2.68 23.68
C ASN A 150 8.28 -3.71 22.53
N ILE A 151 7.40 -3.52 21.56
CA ILE A 151 7.32 -4.40 20.38
C ILE A 151 8.61 -4.35 19.55
N LYS A 152 9.22 -3.17 19.37
CA LYS A 152 10.50 -3.04 18.64
C LYS A 152 11.63 -3.85 19.29
N ASN A 153 11.66 -3.89 20.61
CA ASN A 153 12.72 -4.53 21.39
C ASN A 153 12.51 -6.05 21.60
N GLN A 154 11.36 -6.62 21.17
CA GLN A 154 11.13 -8.06 21.23
C GLN A 154 11.90 -8.79 20.14
N SER A 155 12.24 -10.08 20.39
CA SER A 155 12.96 -10.95 19.44
C SER A 155 12.10 -11.54 18.34
N GLU A 156 10.91 -11.02 18.14
CA GLU A 156 9.91 -11.52 17.18
C GLU A 156 10.26 -11.25 15.72
N ASN A 157 9.60 -11.95 14.80
CA ASN A 157 9.80 -11.79 13.37
C ASN A 157 9.51 -10.35 12.90
N LYS A 158 10.39 -9.79 12.06
CA LYS A 158 10.29 -8.42 11.54
C LYS A 158 8.93 -8.07 10.93
N TRP A 159 8.27 -9.02 10.26
CA TRP A 159 6.95 -8.82 9.67
C TRP A 159 5.85 -8.72 10.72
N VAL A 160 5.88 -9.57 11.72
CA VAL A 160 4.93 -9.55 12.85
C VAL A 160 5.06 -8.24 13.61
N LYS A 161 6.30 -7.80 13.90
CA LYS A 161 6.55 -6.49 14.53
C LYS A 161 5.95 -5.35 13.71
N LYS A 162 6.16 -5.32 12.37
CA LYS A 162 5.61 -4.28 11.51
C LYS A 162 4.08 -4.25 11.55
N LEU A 163 3.43 -5.41 11.53
CA LEU A 163 1.98 -5.53 11.63
C LEU A 163 1.46 -4.99 12.96
N LEU A 164 2.06 -5.39 14.07
CA LEU A 164 1.69 -4.93 15.41
C LEU A 164 1.89 -3.41 15.56
N ILE A 165 3.07 -2.91 15.18
CA ILE A 165 3.37 -1.48 15.22
C ILE A 165 2.35 -0.69 14.38
N TYR A 166 1.99 -1.19 13.21
CA TYR A 166 0.97 -0.55 12.39
C TYR A 166 -0.41 -0.54 13.08
N GLY A 167 -0.85 -1.67 13.63
CA GLY A 167 -2.11 -1.78 14.35
C GLY A 167 -2.18 -0.77 15.50
N PHE A 168 -1.15 -0.72 16.33
CA PHE A 168 -1.08 0.24 17.43
C PHE A 168 -1.00 1.71 16.97
N LYS A 169 -0.25 2.03 15.90
CA LYS A 169 -0.18 3.39 15.34
C LYS A 169 -1.50 3.90 14.77
N LYS A 170 -2.35 3.01 14.28
CA LYS A 170 -3.66 3.35 13.70
C LYS A 170 -4.79 3.34 14.71
N LEU A 171 -4.49 2.95 15.92
CA LEU A 171 -5.47 2.91 16.98
C LEU A 171 -5.98 4.34 17.27
N LYS A 172 -7.27 4.53 17.10
CA LYS A 172 -8.00 5.72 17.55
C LYS A 172 -8.70 5.39 18.86
N VAL A 173 -8.50 6.22 19.86
CA VAL A 173 -9.04 6.00 21.20
C VAL A 173 -9.95 7.14 21.66
N ASP A 174 -10.11 8.17 20.82
CA ASP A 174 -10.86 9.39 21.13
C ASP A 174 -12.32 9.11 21.52
N ASP A 175 -12.86 7.98 21.06
CA ASP A 175 -14.24 7.53 21.28
C ASP A 175 -14.35 6.40 22.31
N ILE A 176 -13.27 6.05 23.03
CA ILE A 176 -13.31 5.06 24.11
C ILE A 176 -13.68 5.76 25.43
N PRO A 177 -14.80 5.40 26.06
CA PRO A 177 -15.18 5.97 27.35
C PRO A 177 -14.33 5.33 28.46
N PHE A 178 -13.14 5.84 28.68
CA PHE A 178 -12.20 5.36 29.71
C PHE A 178 -12.75 5.50 31.14
N ASN A 179 -13.81 6.28 31.33
CA ASN A 179 -14.40 6.54 32.64
C ASN A 179 -15.43 5.48 33.09
N ASP A 180 -15.76 4.51 32.23
CA ASP A 180 -16.70 3.45 32.60
C ASP A 180 -15.95 2.27 33.26
N PRO A 181 -16.10 2.04 34.59
CA PRO A 181 -15.41 0.98 35.29
C PRO A 181 -15.86 -0.43 34.88
N LYS A 182 -16.97 -0.56 34.14
CA LYS A 182 -17.49 -1.84 33.63
C LYS A 182 -16.83 -2.27 32.33
N LEU A 183 -16.13 -1.35 31.63
CA LEU A 183 -15.50 -1.65 30.35
C LEU A 183 -14.13 -2.28 30.52
N ASN A 184 -13.93 -3.42 29.86
CA ASN A 184 -12.61 -4.03 29.74
C ASN A 184 -11.79 -3.30 28.66
N ILE A 185 -11.12 -2.20 29.05
CA ILE A 185 -10.32 -1.35 28.16
C ILE A 185 -9.29 -2.18 27.38
N ARG A 186 -8.71 -3.21 28.01
CA ARG A 186 -7.75 -4.10 27.40
C ARG A 186 -8.33 -4.85 26.19
N GLU A 187 -9.53 -5.41 26.32
CA GLU A 187 -10.21 -6.10 25.22
C GLU A 187 -10.58 -5.12 24.10
N ILE A 188 -11.08 -3.95 24.44
CA ILE A 188 -11.41 -2.92 23.44
C ILE A 188 -10.17 -2.52 22.63
N ILE A 189 -9.05 -2.26 23.30
CA ILE A 189 -7.79 -1.92 22.63
C ILE A 189 -7.34 -3.09 21.74
N LYS A 190 -7.37 -4.31 22.25
CA LYS A 190 -7.01 -5.53 21.51
C LYS A 190 -7.84 -5.67 20.24
N ASP A 191 -9.16 -5.57 20.34
CA ASP A 191 -10.06 -5.72 19.20
C ASP A 191 -9.84 -4.64 18.16
N ARG A 192 -9.65 -3.39 18.57
CA ARG A 192 -9.34 -2.30 17.64
C ARG A 192 -8.01 -2.44 16.96
N VAL A 193 -6.97 -2.92 17.67
CA VAL A 193 -5.67 -3.23 17.06
C VAL A 193 -5.83 -4.33 16.01
N ILE A 194 -6.56 -5.40 16.33
CA ILE A 194 -6.86 -6.50 15.41
C ILE A 194 -7.62 -5.98 14.18
N GLN A 195 -8.63 -5.15 14.40
CA GLN A 195 -9.39 -4.54 13.31
C GLN A 195 -8.51 -3.66 12.42
N ALA A 196 -7.67 -2.81 12.99
CA ALA A 196 -6.74 -1.97 12.22
C ALA A 196 -5.76 -2.81 11.39
N ILE A 197 -5.27 -3.92 11.94
CA ILE A 197 -4.41 -4.86 11.21
C ILE A 197 -5.19 -5.55 10.08
N ARG A 198 -6.44 -5.98 10.30
CA ARG A 198 -7.31 -6.57 9.27
C ARG A 198 -7.61 -5.60 8.13
N GLU A 199 -7.91 -4.35 8.44
CA GLU A 199 -8.13 -3.29 7.44
C GLU A 199 -6.88 -3.05 6.58
N MET A 200 -5.69 -3.00 7.20
CA MET A 200 -4.43 -2.91 6.47
C MET A 200 -4.20 -4.13 5.58
N ALA A 201 -4.50 -5.31 6.08
CA ALA A 201 -4.30 -6.57 5.37
C ALA A 201 -5.33 -6.78 4.23
N ASN A 202 -6.37 -5.94 4.16
CA ASN A 202 -7.38 -6.04 3.09
C ASN A 202 -6.80 -5.58 1.74
N PRO A 203 -6.67 -6.49 0.75
CA PRO A 203 -6.07 -6.19 -0.53
C PRO A 203 -7.06 -5.44 -1.45
N SER A 204 -7.06 -4.11 -1.41
CA SER A 204 -7.84 -3.29 -2.33
C SER A 204 -7.16 -3.19 -3.72
N LYS A 205 -7.94 -3.39 -4.78
CA LYS A 205 -7.50 -3.21 -6.17
C LYS A 205 -7.95 -1.88 -6.78
N LYS A 206 -8.64 -1.00 -6.03
CA LYS A 206 -9.20 0.24 -6.58
C LYS A 206 -8.15 1.11 -7.29
N LYS A 207 -7.02 1.38 -6.61
CA LYS A 207 -5.93 2.20 -7.19
C LYS A 207 -5.34 1.57 -8.46
N PHE A 208 -5.23 0.25 -8.50
CA PHE A 208 -4.75 -0.49 -9.66
C PHE A 208 -5.68 -0.32 -10.87
N TRP A 209 -6.99 -0.45 -10.69
CA TRP A 209 -7.96 -0.22 -11.77
C TRP A 209 -7.97 1.22 -12.27
N TYR A 210 -7.79 2.20 -11.38
CA TYR A 210 -7.64 3.60 -11.80
C TYR A 210 -6.39 3.83 -12.65
N THR A 211 -5.28 3.14 -12.38
CA THR A 211 -4.08 3.21 -13.21
C THR A 211 -4.33 2.62 -14.61
N ILE A 212 -5.00 1.48 -14.70
CA ILE A 212 -5.37 0.89 -15.99
C ILE A 212 -6.31 1.83 -16.76
N LEU A 213 -7.32 2.37 -16.10
CA LEU A 213 -8.25 3.33 -16.71
C LEU A 213 -7.51 4.57 -17.24
N PHE A 214 -6.55 5.09 -16.47
CA PHE A 214 -5.71 6.21 -16.90
C PHE A 214 -4.95 5.88 -18.19
N HIS A 215 -4.37 4.69 -18.35
CA HIS A 215 -3.67 4.31 -19.57
C HIS A 215 -4.56 4.43 -20.81
N TRP A 216 -5.78 3.92 -20.73
CA TRP A 216 -6.71 3.93 -21.85
C TRP A 216 -7.29 5.32 -22.13
N ILE A 217 -7.58 6.11 -21.09
CA ILE A 217 -7.99 7.52 -21.25
C ILE A 217 -6.88 8.31 -21.94
N ALA A 218 -5.62 8.12 -21.57
CA ALA A 218 -4.50 8.80 -22.19
C ALA A 218 -4.40 8.47 -23.69
N VAL A 219 -4.59 7.22 -24.10
CA VAL A 219 -4.61 6.80 -25.51
C VAL A 219 -5.76 7.50 -26.26
N VAL A 220 -6.96 7.54 -25.67
CA VAL A 220 -8.11 8.23 -26.27
C VAL A 220 -7.85 9.72 -26.44
N VAL A 221 -7.24 10.37 -25.44
CA VAL A 221 -6.87 11.80 -25.54
C VAL A 221 -5.86 12.03 -26.67
N ILE A 222 -4.82 11.19 -26.79
CA ILE A 222 -3.85 11.26 -27.89
C ILE A 222 -4.56 11.12 -29.25
N LEU A 223 -5.49 10.19 -29.38
CA LEU A 223 -6.27 10.00 -30.60
C LEU A 223 -7.10 11.25 -30.94
N ILE A 224 -7.83 11.80 -29.97
CA ILE A 224 -8.64 13.01 -30.15
C ILE A 224 -7.75 14.20 -30.59
N MET A 225 -6.60 14.39 -29.93
CA MET A 225 -5.66 15.43 -30.30
C MET A 225 -5.19 15.28 -31.76
N ASN A 226 -4.88 14.06 -32.19
CA ASN A 226 -4.51 13.82 -33.60
C ASN A 226 -5.64 14.11 -34.59
N LEU A 227 -6.89 13.95 -34.20
CA LEU A 227 -8.05 14.27 -35.06
C LEU A 227 -8.31 15.77 -35.16
N ILE A 228 -8.10 16.48 -34.06
CA ILE A 228 -8.30 17.97 -34.03
C ILE A 228 -7.23 18.72 -34.85
N TYR A 229 -6.00 18.21 -34.81
CA TYR A 229 -4.87 18.88 -35.47
C TYR A 229 -4.55 18.34 -36.88
N ARG A 230 -5.41 17.49 -37.41
CA ARG A 230 -5.31 16.92 -38.75
C ARG A 230 -5.90 17.90 -39.79
#